data_fa54c82a15f79274fd08a7cf0084ba3d
#
_entry.id   fa54c82a15f79274fd08a7cf0084ba3d
#
_cell.length_a   1.000
_cell.length_b   1.000
_cell.length_c   1.000
_cell.angle_alpha   90.00
_cell.angle_beta   90.00
_cell.angle_gamma   90.00
#
_symmetry.space_group_name_H-M   'P 1'
#
loop_
_entity.id
_entity.type
_entity.pdbx_description
1 polymer ?
#
loop_
_entity_poly.entity_id
_entity_poly.type
_entity_poly.pdbx_seq_one_letter_code
_entity_poly.pdbx_strand_id
1 'polypeptide(L)'
;MIIAADTNLFLYAANPDSPHHEAARRFFEEEIVGERFLLCGLVLVELYMQLRNPAVFKKPKTAKEATAFCDALCTNPAWEFGDYEPEVGKPLWNWAAKATTGFRHIIDARLALTLRHHGVTHFATANAKHFEGFGFEKVWNPAIS
;
A
#
# COMPACT_ATOMS: atom_id res chain seq x y z
N MET A 1 12.91 9.62 7.48
CA MET A 1 11.49 9.27 7.23
C MET A 1 11.37 8.54 5.91
N ILE A 2 10.73 7.38 5.92
CA ILE A 2 10.37 6.65 4.69
C ILE A 2 8.86 6.49 4.70
N ILE A 3 8.21 6.87 3.59
CA ILE A 3 6.76 6.81 3.40
C ILE A 3 6.42 5.60 2.54
N ALA A 4 5.32 4.93 2.82
CA ALA A 4 4.71 3.94 1.93
C ALA A 4 3.20 4.20 1.84
N ALA A 5 2.57 3.66 0.81
CA ALA A 5 1.14 3.76 0.61
C ALA A 5 0.52 2.38 0.39
N ASP A 6 -0.70 2.22 0.92
CA ASP A 6 -1.50 1.03 0.74
C ASP A 6 -2.12 0.99 -0.67
N THR A 7 -2.58 -0.17 -1.08
CA THR A 7 -3.21 -0.41 -2.38
C THR A 7 -4.34 0.57 -2.68
N ASN A 8 -5.19 0.87 -1.69
CA ASN A 8 -6.34 1.75 -1.88
C ASN A 8 -5.95 3.15 -2.37
N LEU A 9 -4.81 3.69 -1.91
CA LEU A 9 -4.35 5.01 -2.36
C LEU A 9 -4.01 5.00 -3.86
N PHE A 10 -3.33 3.96 -4.32
CA PHE A 10 -3.03 3.78 -5.76
C PHE A 10 -4.30 3.63 -6.58
N LEU A 11 -5.28 2.88 -6.07
CA LEU A 11 -6.55 2.68 -6.76
C LEU A 11 -7.33 3.98 -6.90
N TYR A 12 -7.40 4.78 -5.85
CA TYR A 12 -8.06 6.09 -5.91
C TYR A 12 -7.37 7.00 -6.92
N ALA A 13 -6.05 7.01 -6.95
CA ALA A 13 -5.28 7.81 -7.91
C ALA A 13 -5.49 7.34 -9.35
N ALA A 14 -5.71 6.04 -9.56
CA ALA A 14 -5.93 5.45 -10.88
C ALA A 14 -7.39 5.53 -11.37
N ASN A 15 -8.34 5.88 -10.50
CA ASN A 15 -9.77 5.87 -10.81
C ASN A 15 -10.38 7.27 -10.76
N PRO A 16 -10.53 7.94 -11.93
CA PRO A 16 -11.16 9.28 -11.99
C PRO A 16 -12.61 9.32 -11.46
N ASP A 17 -13.30 8.17 -11.43
CA ASP A 17 -14.67 8.09 -10.92
C ASP A 17 -14.74 8.02 -9.39
N SER A 18 -13.60 7.84 -8.72
CA SER A 18 -13.56 7.78 -7.26
C SER A 18 -13.73 9.18 -6.65
N PRO A 19 -14.55 9.33 -5.59
CA PRO A 19 -14.63 10.59 -4.85
C PRO A 19 -13.31 10.96 -4.15
N HIS A 20 -12.39 10.00 -4.01
CA HIS A 20 -11.08 10.19 -3.40
C HIS A 20 -9.96 10.41 -4.42
N HIS A 21 -10.30 10.45 -5.71
CA HIS A 21 -9.31 10.54 -6.80
C HIS A 21 -8.39 11.74 -6.65
N GLU A 22 -8.97 12.92 -6.50
CA GLU A 22 -8.19 14.17 -6.46
C GLU A 22 -7.26 14.24 -5.25
N ALA A 23 -7.73 13.80 -4.08
CA ALA A 23 -6.90 13.79 -2.88
C ALA A 23 -5.75 12.79 -2.98
N ALA A 24 -6.00 11.60 -3.55
CA ALA A 24 -4.96 10.60 -3.77
C ALA A 24 -3.95 11.04 -4.82
N ARG A 25 -4.40 11.66 -5.91
CA ARG A 25 -3.53 12.23 -6.93
C ARG A 25 -2.59 13.27 -6.32
N ARG A 26 -3.14 14.16 -5.51
CA ARG A 26 -2.36 15.21 -4.82
C ARG A 26 -1.33 14.60 -3.87
N PHE A 27 -1.68 13.54 -3.18
CA PHE A 27 -0.74 12.84 -2.31
C PHE A 27 0.50 12.38 -3.08
N PHE A 28 0.32 11.67 -4.21
CA PHE A 28 1.43 11.15 -5.01
C PHE A 28 2.18 12.24 -5.78
N GLU A 29 1.49 13.25 -6.28
CA GLU A 29 2.09 14.26 -7.15
C GLU A 29 2.67 15.44 -6.39
N GLU A 30 2.24 15.68 -5.15
CA GLU A 30 2.65 16.85 -4.38
C GLU A 30 3.22 16.49 -3.00
N GLU A 31 2.50 15.69 -2.22
CA GLU A 31 2.84 15.50 -0.81
C GLU A 31 4.11 14.68 -0.59
N ILE A 32 4.33 13.63 -1.39
CA ILE A 32 5.50 12.75 -1.22
C ILE A 32 6.69 13.16 -2.08
N VAL A 33 6.55 14.18 -2.91
CA VAL A 33 7.64 14.66 -3.77
C VAL A 33 8.81 15.14 -2.92
N GLY A 34 10.00 14.62 -3.22
CA GLY A 34 11.20 14.94 -2.46
C GLY A 34 11.40 14.12 -1.19
N GLU A 35 10.42 13.30 -0.81
CA GLU A 35 10.54 12.39 0.33
C GLU A 35 10.97 10.99 -0.13
N ARG A 36 11.57 10.22 0.78
CA ARG A 36 11.83 8.81 0.50
C ARG A 36 10.50 8.06 0.49
N PHE A 37 10.25 7.33 -0.60
CA PHE A 37 9.03 6.54 -0.75
C PHE A 37 9.38 5.11 -1.14
N LEU A 38 8.77 4.14 -0.44
CA LEU A 38 8.98 2.72 -0.68
C LEU A 38 7.74 2.09 -1.28
N LEU A 39 7.90 1.46 -2.44
CA LEU A 39 6.90 0.64 -3.09
C LEU A 39 7.07 -0.80 -2.63
N CYS A 40 6.00 -1.41 -2.11
CA CYS A 40 6.04 -2.78 -1.60
C CYS A 40 5.49 -3.79 -2.62
N GLY A 41 6.19 -4.89 -2.81
CA GLY A 41 5.76 -5.96 -3.73
C GLY A 41 4.41 -6.56 -3.36
N LEU A 42 4.08 -6.64 -2.07
CA LEU A 42 2.77 -7.14 -1.62
C LEU A 42 1.63 -6.23 -2.10
N VAL A 43 1.85 -4.93 -2.11
CA VAL A 43 0.88 -3.94 -2.61
C VAL A 43 0.70 -4.09 -4.11
N LEU A 44 1.76 -4.35 -4.86
CA LEU A 44 1.69 -4.48 -6.32
C LEU A 44 0.81 -5.63 -6.78
N VAL A 45 0.88 -6.79 -6.12
CA VAL A 45 0.04 -7.94 -6.49
C VAL A 45 -1.43 -7.63 -6.23
N GLU A 46 -1.75 -7.04 -5.10
CA GLU A 46 -3.11 -6.62 -4.79
C GLU A 46 -3.61 -5.55 -5.76
N LEU A 47 -2.76 -4.59 -6.09
CA LEU A 47 -3.05 -3.55 -7.06
C LEU A 47 -3.40 -4.13 -8.43
N TYR A 48 -2.60 -5.08 -8.93
CA TYR A 48 -2.87 -5.77 -10.18
C TYR A 48 -4.28 -6.40 -10.17
N MET A 49 -4.61 -7.12 -9.10
CA MET A 49 -5.92 -7.77 -8.96
C MET A 49 -7.05 -6.76 -9.01
N GLN A 50 -6.92 -5.66 -8.27
CA GLN A 50 -7.99 -4.67 -8.17
C GLN A 50 -8.14 -3.81 -9.42
N LEU A 51 -7.07 -3.54 -10.15
CA LEU A 51 -7.13 -2.84 -11.44
C LEU A 51 -7.97 -3.61 -12.48
N ARG A 52 -8.06 -4.94 -12.34
CA ARG A 52 -8.82 -5.82 -13.21
C ARG A 52 -10.22 -6.17 -12.68
N ASN A 53 -10.57 -5.64 -11.50
CA ASN A 53 -11.79 -6.03 -10.81
C ASN A 53 -12.98 -5.18 -11.27
N PRO A 54 -14.01 -5.80 -11.93
CA PRO A 54 -15.20 -5.07 -12.40
C PRO A 54 -16.07 -4.52 -11.25
N ALA A 55 -15.89 -5.00 -10.03
CA ALA A 55 -16.55 -4.43 -8.86
C ALA A 55 -15.93 -3.10 -8.41
N VAL A 56 -14.70 -2.82 -8.83
CA VAL A 56 -13.96 -1.59 -8.46
C VAL A 56 -13.99 -0.56 -9.58
N PHE A 57 -13.84 -1.00 -10.82
CA PHE A 57 -13.78 -0.13 -11.98
C PHE A 57 -14.92 -0.41 -12.97
N LYS A 58 -15.52 0.65 -13.51
CA LYS A 58 -16.51 0.52 -14.61
C LYS A 58 -15.88 -0.09 -15.85
N LYS A 59 -14.63 0.27 -16.14
CA LYS A 59 -13.82 -0.28 -17.23
C LYS A 59 -12.54 -0.86 -16.65
N PRO A 60 -12.58 -2.13 -16.20
CA PRO A 60 -11.39 -2.77 -15.66
C PRO A 60 -10.27 -2.82 -16.70
N LYS A 61 -9.03 -2.75 -16.23
CA LYS A 61 -7.87 -2.91 -17.10
C LYS A 61 -7.76 -4.34 -17.59
N THR A 62 -7.27 -4.50 -18.82
CA THR A 62 -6.83 -5.81 -19.32
C THR A 62 -5.58 -6.25 -18.55
N ALA A 63 -5.23 -7.54 -18.65
CA ALA A 63 -4.02 -8.05 -18.03
C ALA A 63 -2.77 -7.28 -18.50
N LYS A 64 -2.70 -6.98 -19.80
CA LYS A 64 -1.61 -6.21 -20.39
C LYS A 64 -1.53 -4.79 -19.83
N GLU A 65 -2.67 -4.12 -19.72
CA GLU A 65 -2.73 -2.76 -19.16
C GLU A 65 -2.36 -2.73 -17.68
N ALA A 66 -2.88 -3.68 -16.90
CA ALA A 66 -2.60 -3.75 -15.48
C ALA A 66 -1.12 -4.05 -15.19
N THR A 67 -0.50 -4.96 -15.96
CA THR A 67 0.93 -5.25 -15.81
C THR A 67 1.78 -4.05 -16.20
N ALA A 68 1.42 -3.33 -17.27
CA ALA A 68 2.13 -2.12 -17.67
C ALA A 68 2.05 -1.04 -16.59
N PHE A 69 0.89 -0.89 -15.95
CA PHE A 69 0.69 0.07 -14.85
C PHE A 69 1.60 -0.27 -13.67
N CYS A 70 1.60 -1.52 -13.22
CA CYS A 70 2.42 -1.96 -12.09
C CYS A 70 3.92 -1.87 -12.40
N ASP A 71 4.32 -2.25 -13.62
CA ASP A 71 5.71 -2.15 -14.05
C ASP A 71 6.21 -0.70 -14.08
N ALA A 72 5.36 0.22 -14.52
CA ALA A 72 5.69 1.65 -14.53
C ALA A 72 5.97 2.18 -13.12
N LEU A 73 5.24 1.70 -12.11
CA LEU A 73 5.51 2.06 -10.72
C LEU A 73 6.87 1.52 -10.25
N CYS A 74 7.20 0.27 -10.61
CA CYS A 74 8.47 -0.36 -10.26
C CYS A 74 9.67 0.35 -10.89
N THR A 75 9.50 0.94 -12.05
CA THR A 75 10.58 1.60 -12.79
C THR A 75 10.72 3.09 -12.46
N ASN A 76 9.92 3.62 -11.54
CA ASN A 76 10.03 4.98 -11.08
C ASN A 76 11.36 5.17 -10.32
N PRO A 77 12.32 5.95 -10.88
CA PRO A 77 13.63 6.08 -10.26
C PRO A 77 13.64 6.83 -8.92
N ALA A 78 12.56 7.54 -8.62
CA ALA A 78 12.43 8.28 -7.37
C ALA A 78 11.99 7.38 -6.20
N TRP A 79 11.55 6.15 -6.46
CA TRP A 79 10.99 5.25 -5.45
C TRP A 79 11.91 4.07 -5.18
N GLU A 80 12.01 3.70 -3.89
CA GLU A 80 12.68 2.47 -3.46
C GLU A 80 11.69 1.30 -3.56
N PHE A 81 12.21 0.08 -3.68
CA PHE A 81 11.40 -1.13 -3.73
C PHE A 81 11.76 -2.06 -2.57
N GLY A 82 10.75 -2.68 -1.94
CA GLY A 82 10.92 -3.71 -0.93
C GLY A 82 9.80 -4.74 -1.01
N ASP A 83 10.10 -5.98 -0.61
CA ASP A 83 9.13 -7.07 -0.63
C ASP A 83 9.20 -7.87 0.66
N TYR A 84 8.28 -8.82 0.81
CA TYR A 84 8.28 -9.76 1.92
C TYR A 84 9.60 -10.56 1.91
N GLU A 85 10.23 -10.63 3.06
CA GLU A 85 11.50 -11.33 3.23
C GLU A 85 11.41 -12.36 4.37
N PRO A 86 12.25 -13.42 4.34
CA PRO A 86 12.21 -14.49 5.36
C PRO A 86 12.31 -13.98 6.78
N GLU A 87 13.03 -12.89 7.02
CA GLU A 87 13.21 -12.28 8.34
C GLU A 87 11.93 -11.78 8.96
N VAL A 88 10.91 -11.50 8.14
CA VAL A 88 9.59 -11.05 8.61
C VAL A 88 8.77 -12.20 9.18
N GLY A 89 9.11 -13.44 8.82
CA GLY A 89 8.31 -14.62 9.19
C GLY A 89 8.14 -14.79 10.69
N LYS A 90 9.23 -14.77 11.46
CA LYS A 90 9.14 -14.97 12.90
C LYS A 90 8.37 -13.86 13.63
N PRO A 91 8.61 -12.58 13.39
CA PRO A 91 7.77 -11.51 13.92
C PRO A 91 6.30 -11.67 13.56
N LEU A 92 5.99 -12.09 12.32
CA LEU A 92 4.62 -12.30 11.87
C LEU A 92 3.94 -13.43 12.67
N TRP A 93 4.61 -14.57 12.86
CA TRP A 93 4.06 -15.68 13.62
C TRP A 93 3.91 -15.34 15.09
N ASN A 94 4.84 -14.59 15.67
CA ASN A 94 4.72 -14.10 17.04
C ASN A 94 3.50 -13.21 17.22
N TRP A 95 3.26 -12.30 16.27
CA TRP A 95 2.08 -11.45 16.27
C TRP A 95 0.79 -12.28 16.13
N ALA A 96 0.78 -13.19 15.14
CA ALA A 96 -0.40 -14.01 14.84
C ALA A 96 -0.82 -14.89 16.03
N ALA A 97 0.14 -15.42 16.77
CA ALA A 97 -0.11 -16.25 17.95
C ALA A 97 -0.83 -15.50 19.08
N LYS A 98 -0.69 -14.18 19.13
CA LYS A 98 -1.29 -13.31 20.16
C LYS A 98 -2.50 -12.52 19.63
N ALA A 99 -2.87 -12.71 18.35
CA ALA A 99 -3.91 -11.92 17.72
C ALA A 99 -5.29 -12.18 18.37
N THR A 100 -6.00 -11.08 18.64
CA THR A 100 -7.37 -11.08 19.15
C THR A 100 -8.39 -10.62 18.11
N THR A 101 -7.93 -10.30 16.91
CA THR A 101 -8.72 -9.81 15.78
C THR A 101 -9.12 -10.98 14.86
N GLY A 102 -9.94 -10.69 13.83
CA GLY A 102 -10.36 -11.69 12.86
C GLY A 102 -9.17 -12.31 12.11
N PHE A 103 -9.36 -13.53 11.62
CA PHE A 103 -8.29 -14.33 11.02
C PHE A 103 -7.62 -13.68 9.79
N ARG A 104 -8.34 -12.81 9.08
CA ARG A 104 -7.79 -12.13 7.89
C ARG A 104 -6.83 -10.99 8.21
N HIS A 105 -6.79 -10.54 9.45
CA HIS A 105 -5.92 -9.44 9.86
C HIS A 105 -4.43 -9.78 9.72
N ILE A 106 -4.09 -11.08 9.60
CA ILE A 106 -2.71 -11.51 9.32
C ILE A 106 -2.18 -10.95 8.00
N ILE A 107 -3.05 -10.70 7.02
CA ILE A 107 -2.65 -10.10 5.74
C ILE A 107 -2.14 -8.68 5.96
N ASP A 108 -2.85 -7.90 6.77
CA ASP A 108 -2.43 -6.53 7.13
C ASP A 108 -1.17 -6.56 7.98
N ALA A 109 -1.07 -7.50 8.91
CA ALA A 109 0.12 -7.66 9.74
C ALA A 109 1.36 -7.98 8.91
N ARG A 110 1.24 -8.87 7.92
CA ARG A 110 2.34 -9.20 6.99
C ARG A 110 2.83 -7.96 6.25
N LEU A 111 1.90 -7.17 5.73
CA LEU A 111 2.24 -5.92 5.06
C LEU A 111 2.94 -4.95 6.01
N ALA A 112 2.34 -4.70 7.17
CA ALA A 112 2.88 -3.77 8.16
C ALA A 112 4.29 -4.16 8.60
N LEU A 113 4.51 -5.43 8.94
CA LEU A 113 5.82 -5.92 9.39
C LEU A 113 6.86 -5.90 8.27
N THR A 114 6.44 -6.18 7.02
CA THR A 114 7.31 -6.03 5.85
C THR A 114 7.75 -4.58 5.67
N LEU A 115 6.83 -3.65 5.75
CA LEU A 115 7.13 -2.22 5.64
C LEU A 115 8.07 -1.77 6.76
N ARG A 116 7.82 -2.18 7.99
CA ARG A 116 8.67 -1.86 9.14
C ARG A 116 10.07 -2.47 8.99
N HIS A 117 10.18 -3.66 8.43
CA HIS A 117 11.47 -4.31 8.14
C HIS A 117 12.31 -3.47 7.18
N HIS A 118 11.67 -2.82 6.22
CA HIS A 118 12.35 -1.93 5.27
C HIS A 118 12.50 -0.49 5.76
N GLY A 119 12.17 -0.21 7.01
CA GLY A 119 12.38 1.09 7.62
C GLY A 119 11.28 2.12 7.39
N VAL A 120 10.12 1.71 6.87
CA VAL A 120 8.97 2.62 6.69
C VAL A 120 8.50 3.13 8.05
N THR A 121 8.40 4.44 8.18
CA THR A 121 7.95 5.12 9.40
C THR A 121 6.58 5.75 9.27
N HIS A 122 6.15 6.07 8.04
CA HIS A 122 4.89 6.76 7.75
C HIS A 122 4.11 5.95 6.72
N PHE A 123 2.92 5.52 7.09
CA PHE A 123 2.10 4.66 6.23
C PHE A 123 0.76 5.30 5.90
N ALA A 124 0.55 5.60 4.61
CA ALA A 124 -0.68 6.15 4.08
C ALA A 124 -1.64 5.03 3.70
N THR A 125 -2.81 4.99 4.32
CA THR A 125 -3.82 3.95 4.09
C THR A 125 -5.22 4.47 4.39
N ALA A 126 -6.22 4.00 3.65
CA ALA A 126 -7.62 4.27 3.96
C ALA A 126 -8.13 3.47 5.18
N ASN A 127 -7.38 2.46 5.61
CA ASN A 127 -7.74 1.57 6.72
C ASN A 127 -6.80 1.77 7.93
N ALA A 128 -6.59 3.01 8.33
CA ALA A 128 -5.60 3.36 9.35
C ALA A 128 -5.71 2.55 10.64
N LYS A 129 -6.93 2.24 11.07
CA LYS A 129 -7.16 1.45 12.29
C LYS A 129 -6.56 0.04 12.24
N HIS A 130 -6.51 -0.58 11.06
CA HIS A 130 -5.96 -1.92 10.89
C HIS A 130 -4.43 -1.96 11.03
N PHE A 131 -3.78 -0.81 10.99
CA PHE A 131 -2.33 -0.70 10.99
C PHE A 131 -1.76 -0.03 12.25
N GLU A 132 -2.59 0.20 13.25
CA GLU A 132 -2.14 0.67 14.56
C GLU A 132 -1.40 -0.44 15.31
N GLY A 133 -0.42 -0.07 16.11
CA GLY A 133 0.31 -1.01 16.95
C GLY A 133 1.47 -1.74 16.28
N PHE A 134 1.84 -1.39 15.05
CA PHE A 134 2.98 -1.98 14.34
C PHE A 134 4.26 -1.14 14.41
N GLY A 135 4.23 -0.03 15.14
CA GLY A 135 5.42 0.78 15.37
C GLY A 135 5.66 1.89 14.34
N PHE A 136 4.69 2.18 13.47
CA PHE A 136 4.77 3.36 12.60
C PHE A 136 4.69 4.64 13.44
N GLU A 137 5.44 5.66 13.05
CA GLU A 137 5.34 6.99 13.66
C GLU A 137 4.02 7.67 13.28
N LYS A 138 3.54 7.41 12.05
CA LYS A 138 2.28 7.95 11.56
C LYS A 138 1.60 6.95 10.65
N VAL A 139 0.31 6.73 10.91
CA VAL A 139 -0.60 6.02 10.01
C VAL A 139 -1.78 6.96 9.76
N TRP A 140 -2.05 7.29 8.51
CA TRP A 140 -3.11 8.25 8.19
C TRP A 140 -3.73 7.99 6.82
N ASN A 141 -4.89 8.58 6.60
CA ASN A 141 -5.57 8.53 5.29
C ASN A 141 -5.51 9.91 4.61
N PRO A 142 -4.59 10.12 3.66
CA PRO A 142 -4.50 11.39 2.93
C PRO A 142 -5.65 11.61 1.94
N ALA A 143 -6.47 10.59 1.68
CA ALA A 143 -7.62 10.71 0.78
C ALA A 143 -8.86 11.32 1.46
N ILE A 144 -8.81 11.51 2.77
CA ILE A 144 -9.84 12.24 3.52
C ILE A 144 -9.37 13.69 3.65
N SER A 145 -10.19 14.60 3.17
CA SER A 145 -9.94 16.04 3.33
C SER A 145 -10.49 16.55 4.66
#